data_c3a58766cc83f2e4a260fb48eed6c450
#
_entry.id   c3a58766cc83f2e4a260fb48eed6c450
#
_cell.length_a   1.000
_cell.length_b   1.000
_cell.length_c   1.000
_cell.angle_alpha   90.00
_cell.angle_beta   90.00
_cell.angle_gamma   90.00
#
_symmetry.space_group_name_H-M   'P 1'
#
loop_
_entity.id
_entity.type
_entity.pdbx_description
1 polymer ?
#
loop_
_entity_poly.entity_id
_entity_poly.type
_entity_poly.pdbx_seq_one_letter_code
_entity_poly.pdbx_strand_id
1 'polypeptide(L)'
;GIPQYPVREKGESDRTGTKVHFWPDHSIFTATVYKKETLEGRLRELAYLNKGIRITLTDLREVDESSVPYSKSFFSQGGIIEFVEMLDQNAGRNALIPRVIYVEGKDDHTNVAVEVALSYNDSYNEHIYSYVNNINTIEGGTHVSGFRRSLTRVFKHYGEREHLFEKAKVEIEGDDFR
;
A
#
# COMPACT_ATOMS: atom_id res chain seq x y z
N GLY A 1 10.20 28.15 5.15
CA GLY A 1 10.83 28.26 6.45
C GLY A 1 12.20 28.90 6.37
N ILE A 2 12.56 29.65 7.40
CA ILE A 2 13.88 30.27 7.48
C ILE A 2 14.66 29.51 8.57
N PRO A 3 15.83 28.89 8.25
CA PRO A 3 16.66 28.24 9.25
C PRO A 3 17.11 29.22 10.33
N GLN A 4 16.93 28.88 11.59
CA GLN A 4 17.37 29.72 12.72
C GLN A 4 18.88 29.64 12.94
N TYR A 5 19.49 28.51 12.54
CA TYR A 5 20.93 28.27 12.62
C TYR A 5 21.35 27.18 11.60
N PRO A 6 22.63 27.15 11.19
CA PRO A 6 23.15 26.09 10.33
C PRO A 6 23.16 24.73 11.04
N VAL A 7 23.26 23.65 10.26
CA VAL A 7 23.45 22.29 10.80
C VAL A 7 24.73 22.28 11.66
N ARG A 8 24.65 21.67 12.84
CA ARG A 8 25.74 21.54 13.77
C ARG A 8 25.73 20.20 14.49
N GLU A 9 26.88 19.71 14.82
CA GLU A 9 27.03 18.55 15.69
C GLU A 9 26.59 18.88 17.12
N LYS A 10 25.91 17.94 17.79
CA LYS A 10 25.48 18.06 19.18
C LYS A 10 26.23 17.14 20.13
N GLY A 11 26.88 16.10 19.63
CA GLY A 11 27.60 15.11 20.42
C GLY A 11 27.62 13.76 19.74
N GLU A 12 28.20 12.78 20.43
CA GLU A 12 28.25 11.39 19.99
C GLU A 12 26.93 10.65 20.29
N SER A 13 26.64 9.61 19.51
CA SER A 13 25.46 8.77 19.69
C SER A 13 25.81 7.30 19.42
N ASP A 14 25.34 6.43 20.28
CA ASP A 14 25.41 4.96 20.12
C ASP A 14 24.27 4.42 19.23
N ARG A 15 23.37 5.30 18.76
CA ARG A 15 22.20 4.95 17.93
C ARG A 15 22.22 5.74 16.64
N THR A 16 21.74 5.07 15.57
CA THR A 16 21.44 5.71 14.29
C THR A 16 19.95 6.01 14.19
N GLY A 17 19.60 7.13 13.58
CA GLY A 17 18.20 7.50 13.37
C GLY A 17 18.00 8.99 13.17
N THR A 18 16.76 9.36 12.87
CA THR A 18 16.33 10.74 12.69
C THR A 18 15.16 11.06 13.62
N LYS A 19 15.23 12.18 14.32
CA LYS A 19 14.12 12.71 15.10
C LYS A 19 13.62 14.00 14.48
N VAL A 20 12.34 13.99 14.06
CA VAL A 20 11.66 15.17 13.54
C VAL A 20 10.63 15.63 14.56
N HIS A 21 10.62 16.94 14.87
CA HIS A 21 9.64 17.56 15.75
C HIS A 21 9.09 18.80 15.05
N PHE A 22 7.78 18.93 14.98
CA PHE A 22 7.12 20.05 14.31
C PHE A 22 5.76 20.36 14.95
N TRP A 23 5.29 21.56 14.73
CA TRP A 23 3.92 22.00 15.00
C TRP A 23 3.28 22.48 13.69
N PRO A 24 2.05 22.05 13.36
CA PRO A 24 1.33 22.63 12.25
C PRO A 24 1.11 24.12 12.47
N ASP A 25 1.39 24.91 11.44
CA ASP A 25 1.21 26.37 11.50
C ASP A 25 -0.28 26.72 11.30
N HIS A 26 -0.90 27.30 12.29
CA HIS A 26 -2.31 27.72 12.27
C HIS A 26 -2.62 28.80 11.23
N SER A 27 -1.61 29.53 10.75
CA SER A 27 -1.79 30.51 9.69
C SER A 27 -1.91 29.87 8.29
N ILE A 28 -1.44 28.62 8.16
CA ILE A 28 -1.42 27.88 6.90
C ILE A 28 -2.48 26.75 6.91
N PHE A 29 -2.59 26.03 8.03
CA PHE A 29 -3.48 24.88 8.15
C PHE A 29 -4.74 25.23 8.95
N THR A 30 -5.90 24.98 8.36
CA THR A 30 -7.19 25.19 9.04
C THR A 30 -7.49 24.13 10.10
N ALA A 31 -6.91 22.92 9.96
CA ALA A 31 -7.01 21.84 10.92
C ALA A 31 -5.62 21.41 11.40
N THR A 32 -5.34 21.67 12.67
CA THR A 32 -4.04 21.36 13.29
C THR A 32 -4.10 20.28 14.36
N VAL A 33 -5.30 19.73 14.58
CA VAL A 33 -5.50 18.58 15.47
C VAL A 33 -5.54 17.31 14.66
N TYR A 34 -4.59 16.42 14.91
CA TYR A 34 -4.52 15.11 14.24
C TYR A 34 -5.62 14.17 14.74
N LYS A 35 -6.27 13.49 13.80
CA LYS A 35 -7.23 12.41 14.09
C LYS A 35 -6.48 11.08 14.15
N LYS A 36 -6.59 10.39 15.26
CA LYS A 36 -5.92 9.11 15.53
C LYS A 36 -6.24 8.07 14.46
N GLU A 37 -7.52 7.90 14.15
CA GLU A 37 -8.00 6.91 13.18
C GLU A 37 -7.41 7.12 11.77
N THR A 38 -7.28 8.37 11.36
CA THR A 38 -6.66 8.72 10.07
C THR A 38 -5.17 8.34 10.04
N LEU A 39 -4.46 8.63 11.14
CA LEU A 39 -3.05 8.25 11.27
C LEU A 39 -2.88 6.73 11.32
N GLU A 40 -3.70 6.02 12.09
CA GLU A 40 -3.67 4.56 12.15
C GLU A 40 -3.91 3.91 10.80
N GLY A 41 -4.90 4.39 10.05
CA GLY A 41 -5.18 3.90 8.70
C GLY A 41 -3.95 4.03 7.79
N ARG A 42 -3.34 5.21 7.78
CA ARG A 42 -2.17 5.49 6.96
C ARG A 42 -0.92 4.74 7.40
N LEU A 43 -0.67 4.62 8.71
CA LEU A 43 0.50 3.89 9.23
C LEU A 43 0.38 2.38 9.00
N ARG A 44 -0.83 1.84 9.08
CA ARG A 44 -1.12 0.45 8.71
C ARG A 44 -0.83 0.19 7.24
N GLU A 45 -1.32 1.04 6.36
CA GLU A 45 -1.06 0.98 4.92
C GLU A 45 0.44 1.02 4.63
N LEU A 46 1.17 1.97 5.23
CA LEU A 46 2.62 2.08 5.10
C LEU A 46 3.37 0.83 5.61
N ALA A 47 2.89 0.17 6.65
CA ALA A 47 3.49 -1.07 7.13
C ALA A 47 3.33 -2.23 6.12
N TYR A 48 2.20 -2.28 5.40
CA TYR A 48 2.00 -3.25 4.31
C TYR A 48 2.85 -2.92 3.08
N LEU A 49 2.97 -1.65 2.72
CA LEU A 49 3.78 -1.22 1.57
C LEU A 49 5.29 -1.37 1.81
N ASN A 50 5.73 -1.49 3.07
CA ASN A 50 7.13 -1.60 3.44
C ASN A 50 7.33 -2.80 4.37
N LYS A 51 7.27 -4.00 3.81
CA LYS A 51 7.40 -5.26 4.56
C LYS A 51 8.63 -5.26 5.47
N GLY A 52 8.46 -5.72 6.70
CA GLY A 52 9.53 -5.81 7.69
C GLY A 52 9.77 -4.53 8.49
N ILE A 53 9.14 -3.41 8.16
CA ILE A 53 9.23 -2.17 8.93
C ILE A 53 8.17 -2.16 10.03
N ARG A 54 8.57 -1.86 11.25
CA ARG A 54 7.66 -1.64 12.38
C ARG A 54 7.44 -0.14 12.58
N ILE A 55 6.17 0.26 12.55
CA ILE A 55 5.75 1.65 12.76
C ILE A 55 4.90 1.69 14.03
N THR A 56 5.23 2.56 14.98
CA THR A 56 4.48 2.71 16.23
C THR A 56 3.88 4.11 16.32
N LEU A 57 2.59 4.19 16.56
CA LEU A 57 1.87 5.41 16.90
C LEU A 57 1.67 5.44 18.42
N THR A 58 2.09 6.53 19.05
CA THR A 58 1.77 6.80 20.45
C THR A 58 1.05 8.13 20.54
N ASP A 59 -0.17 8.12 21.08
CA ASP A 59 -0.95 9.33 21.32
C ASP A 59 -0.89 9.70 22.79
N LEU A 60 -0.17 10.76 23.10
CA LEU A 60 -0.01 11.24 24.49
C LEU A 60 -1.24 11.98 25.03
N ARG A 61 -2.22 12.26 24.17
CA ARG A 61 -3.47 12.92 24.57
C ARG A 61 -4.46 11.95 25.20
N GLU A 62 -4.37 10.66 24.84
CA GLU A 62 -5.19 9.59 25.37
C GLU A 62 -4.37 8.74 26.32
N VAL A 63 -4.79 8.71 27.58
CA VAL A 63 -4.18 7.89 28.62
C VAL A 63 -5.24 6.98 29.22
N ASP A 64 -4.87 5.77 29.60
CA ASP A 64 -5.73 4.85 30.32
C ASP A 64 -5.82 5.21 31.83
N GLU A 65 -6.55 4.44 32.61
CA GLU A 65 -6.71 4.62 34.04
C GLU A 65 -5.39 4.56 34.82
N SER A 66 -4.36 3.93 34.24
CA SER A 66 -3.00 3.83 34.78
C SER A 66 -2.07 4.94 34.29
N SER A 67 -2.60 5.95 33.60
CA SER A 67 -1.84 7.05 32.98
C SER A 67 -0.87 6.60 31.90
N VAL A 68 -1.11 5.44 31.29
CA VAL A 68 -0.31 4.93 30.16
C VAL A 68 -0.87 5.49 28.85
N PRO A 69 -0.03 6.12 28.00
CA PRO A 69 -0.47 6.64 26.71
C PRO A 69 -0.93 5.54 25.77
N TYR A 70 -1.93 5.85 24.94
CA TYR A 70 -2.31 4.97 23.86
C TYR A 70 -1.14 4.69 22.94
N SER A 71 -0.83 3.43 22.70
CA SER A 71 0.27 3.02 21.79
C SER A 71 -0.15 1.82 20.95
N LYS A 72 0.08 1.91 19.63
CA LYS A 72 -0.21 0.85 18.68
C LYS A 72 0.91 0.69 17.68
N SER A 73 1.33 -0.54 17.47
CA SER A 73 2.36 -0.89 16.47
C SER A 73 1.73 -1.55 15.25
N PHE A 74 2.23 -1.17 14.08
CA PHE A 74 1.88 -1.72 12.78
C PHE A 74 3.11 -2.40 12.20
N PHE A 75 2.94 -3.61 11.71
CA PHE A 75 4.01 -4.43 11.16
C PHE A 75 3.42 -5.45 10.21
N SER A 76 4.03 -5.65 9.05
CA SER A 76 3.70 -6.71 8.11
C SER A 76 4.96 -7.42 7.65
N GLN A 77 4.93 -8.72 7.60
CA GLN A 77 6.00 -9.55 7.07
C GLN A 77 5.70 -10.01 5.64
N GLY A 78 4.44 -10.19 5.30
CA GLY A 78 3.98 -10.56 3.96
C GLY A 78 3.77 -9.38 3.01
N GLY A 79 3.83 -8.13 3.52
CA GLY A 79 3.74 -6.94 2.68
C GLY A 79 2.39 -6.79 1.99
N ILE A 80 2.41 -6.52 0.67
CA ILE A 80 1.18 -6.28 -0.11
C ILE A 80 0.30 -7.54 -0.27
N ILE A 81 0.82 -8.74 -0.04
CA ILE A 81 0.01 -9.97 0.01
C ILE A 81 -0.96 -9.89 1.20
N GLU A 82 -0.44 -9.65 2.41
CA GLU A 82 -1.27 -9.47 3.61
C GLU A 82 -2.21 -8.26 3.47
N PHE A 83 -1.82 -7.25 2.70
CA PHE A 83 -2.67 -6.09 2.44
C PHE A 83 -3.91 -6.47 1.64
N VAL A 84 -3.76 -7.25 0.55
CA VAL A 84 -4.89 -7.74 -0.25
C VAL A 84 -5.81 -8.63 0.59
N GLU A 85 -5.24 -9.56 1.36
CA GLU A 85 -6.02 -10.43 2.26
C GLU A 85 -6.83 -9.63 3.28
N MET A 86 -6.22 -8.62 3.89
CA MET A 86 -6.89 -7.72 4.84
C MET A 86 -8.02 -6.91 4.18
N LEU A 87 -7.81 -6.42 2.96
CA LEU A 87 -8.83 -5.67 2.21
C LEU A 87 -10.04 -6.54 1.86
N ASP A 88 -9.82 -7.77 1.41
CA ASP A 88 -10.90 -8.73 1.12
C ASP A 88 -11.64 -9.13 2.39
N GLN A 89 -10.92 -9.44 3.47
CA GLN A 89 -11.50 -9.80 4.75
C GLN A 89 -12.37 -8.67 5.34
N ASN A 90 -11.86 -7.43 5.32
CA ASN A 90 -12.61 -6.28 5.83
C ASN A 90 -13.87 -5.97 5.01
N ALA A 91 -13.87 -6.30 3.73
CA ALA A 91 -15.01 -6.14 2.84
C ALA A 91 -15.94 -7.36 2.81
N GLY A 92 -15.64 -8.42 3.55
CA GLY A 92 -16.41 -9.67 3.58
C GLY A 92 -16.43 -10.41 2.26
N ARG A 93 -15.37 -10.29 1.44
CA ARG A 93 -15.24 -10.96 0.14
C ARG A 93 -14.63 -12.33 0.31
N ASN A 94 -15.12 -13.31 -0.45
CA ASN A 94 -14.59 -14.65 -0.45
C ASN A 94 -13.65 -14.84 -1.63
N ALA A 95 -12.42 -15.27 -1.37
CA ALA A 95 -11.47 -15.56 -2.42
C ALA A 95 -11.93 -16.76 -3.27
N LEU A 96 -11.88 -16.63 -4.59
CA LEU A 96 -12.17 -17.70 -5.55
C LEU A 96 -10.97 -18.63 -5.78
N ILE A 97 -9.78 -18.15 -5.48
CA ILE A 97 -8.52 -18.91 -5.54
C ILE A 97 -7.87 -18.94 -4.16
N PRO A 98 -7.20 -20.04 -3.78
CA PRO A 98 -6.81 -20.29 -2.40
C PRO A 98 -5.65 -19.41 -1.90
N ARG A 99 -5.06 -18.59 -2.75
CA ARG A 99 -3.95 -17.69 -2.38
C ARG A 99 -3.89 -16.47 -3.27
N VAL A 100 -3.37 -15.39 -2.71
CA VAL A 100 -3.06 -14.16 -3.44
C VAL A 100 -1.95 -14.44 -4.46
N ILE A 101 -2.15 -13.99 -5.69
CA ILE A 101 -1.13 -14.03 -6.75
C ILE A 101 -0.19 -12.86 -6.51
N TYR A 102 1.11 -13.15 -6.42
CA TYR A 102 2.15 -12.14 -6.20
C TYR A 102 3.17 -12.18 -7.31
N VAL A 103 3.52 -11.02 -7.82
CA VAL A 103 4.54 -10.83 -8.85
C VAL A 103 5.39 -9.62 -8.47
N GLU A 104 6.69 -9.78 -8.56
CA GLU A 104 7.65 -8.68 -8.44
C GLU A 104 8.62 -8.68 -9.62
N GLY A 105 9.12 -7.52 -9.96
CA GLY A 105 10.11 -7.37 -11.02
C GLY A 105 10.78 -6.02 -10.96
N LYS A 106 11.93 -5.94 -11.60
CA LYS A 106 12.71 -4.72 -11.75
C LYS A 106 13.16 -4.58 -13.19
N ASP A 107 12.99 -3.39 -13.74
CA ASP A 107 13.51 -3.07 -15.06
C ASP A 107 14.95 -2.55 -14.93
N ASP A 108 15.89 -3.24 -15.57
CA ASP A 108 17.33 -2.93 -15.49
C ASP A 108 17.68 -1.61 -16.19
N HIS A 109 16.88 -1.16 -17.16
CA HIS A 109 17.17 0.08 -17.90
C HIS A 109 16.72 1.32 -17.11
N THR A 110 15.54 1.27 -16.55
CA THR A 110 14.95 2.41 -15.81
C THR A 110 15.21 2.33 -14.31
N ASN A 111 15.66 1.18 -13.82
CA ASN A 111 15.83 0.87 -12.39
C ASN A 111 14.52 0.97 -11.58
N VAL A 112 13.38 0.86 -12.25
CA VAL A 112 12.05 0.87 -11.61
C VAL A 112 11.72 -0.52 -11.12
N ALA A 113 11.40 -0.63 -9.83
CA ALA A 113 10.87 -1.85 -9.24
C ALA A 113 9.34 -1.81 -9.22
N VAL A 114 8.71 -2.94 -9.48
CA VAL A 114 7.25 -3.12 -9.48
C VAL A 114 6.90 -4.33 -8.64
N GLU A 115 5.94 -4.17 -7.76
CA GLU A 115 5.30 -5.26 -7.03
C GLU A 115 3.81 -5.25 -7.30
N VAL A 116 3.23 -6.42 -7.50
CA VAL A 116 1.79 -6.61 -7.72
C VAL A 116 1.30 -7.77 -6.88
N ALA A 117 0.22 -7.55 -6.13
CA ALA A 117 -0.54 -8.60 -5.48
C ALA A 117 -1.99 -8.51 -5.94
N LEU A 118 -2.59 -9.62 -6.33
CA LEU A 118 -3.97 -9.67 -6.78
C LEU A 118 -4.69 -10.93 -6.27
N SER A 119 -5.96 -10.77 -5.99
CA SER A 119 -6.89 -11.83 -5.58
C SER A 119 -8.12 -11.76 -6.47
N TYR A 120 -8.62 -12.92 -6.86
CA TYR A 120 -9.96 -13.05 -7.45
C TYR A 120 -10.93 -13.44 -6.35
N ASN A 121 -12.01 -12.68 -6.22
CA ASN A 121 -13.02 -12.86 -5.20
C ASN A 121 -14.44 -12.87 -5.81
N ASP A 122 -15.46 -13.06 -4.98
CA ASP A 122 -16.86 -13.11 -5.38
C ASP A 122 -17.52 -11.74 -5.61
N SER A 123 -16.74 -10.66 -5.61
CA SER A 123 -17.21 -9.31 -5.95
C SER A 123 -17.31 -9.13 -7.47
N TYR A 124 -18.31 -8.37 -7.91
CA TYR A 124 -18.48 -7.99 -9.33
C TYR A 124 -17.69 -6.73 -9.71
N ASN A 125 -17.04 -6.09 -8.77
CA ASN A 125 -16.31 -4.84 -9.00
C ASN A 125 -14.81 -5.03 -8.89
N GLU A 126 -14.08 -4.43 -9.83
CA GLU A 126 -12.64 -4.29 -9.74
C GLU A 126 -12.28 -3.28 -8.64
N HIS A 127 -11.35 -3.64 -7.77
CA HIS A 127 -10.78 -2.76 -6.75
C HIS A 127 -9.28 -2.69 -6.92
N ILE A 128 -8.77 -1.55 -7.39
CA ILE A 128 -7.34 -1.31 -7.56
C ILE A 128 -6.84 -0.28 -6.55
N TYR A 129 -5.79 -0.66 -5.83
CA TYR A 129 -5.02 0.21 -4.96
C TYR A 129 -3.63 0.36 -5.59
N SER A 130 -3.28 1.56 -6.02
CA SER A 130 -2.03 1.79 -6.72
C SER A 130 -1.17 2.83 -6.02
N TYR A 131 0.13 2.60 -6.01
CA TYR A 131 1.09 3.40 -5.26
C TYR A 131 2.34 3.67 -6.09
N VAL A 132 2.90 4.86 -5.92
CA VAL A 132 4.24 5.21 -6.42
C VAL A 132 5.02 5.78 -5.25
N ASN A 133 6.14 5.14 -4.89
CA ASN A 133 6.94 5.53 -3.71
C ASN A 133 6.09 5.69 -2.44
N ASN A 134 5.23 4.71 -2.17
CA ASN A 134 4.29 4.70 -1.03
C ASN A 134 3.18 5.77 -1.09
N ILE A 135 3.06 6.56 -2.14
CA ILE A 135 2.00 7.55 -2.31
C ILE A 135 0.86 6.90 -3.10
N ASN A 136 -0.34 6.92 -2.53
CA ASN A 136 -1.54 6.41 -3.19
C ASN A 136 -1.87 7.26 -4.42
N THR A 137 -1.95 6.63 -5.59
CA THR A 137 -2.31 7.26 -6.85
C THR A 137 -3.79 7.02 -7.15
N ILE A 138 -4.67 7.73 -6.42
CA ILE A 138 -6.12 7.53 -6.42
C ILE A 138 -6.72 7.61 -7.84
N GLU A 139 -6.21 8.52 -8.67
CA GLU A 139 -6.66 8.69 -10.06
C GLU A 139 -6.02 7.67 -11.03
N GLY A 140 -5.21 6.74 -10.52
CA GLY A 140 -4.45 5.80 -11.33
C GLY A 140 -3.23 6.45 -11.99
N GLY A 141 -2.93 6.03 -13.24
CA GLY A 141 -1.81 6.53 -14.02
C GLY A 141 -1.33 5.53 -15.08
N THR A 142 -0.24 5.87 -15.75
CA THR A 142 0.34 5.03 -16.81
C THR A 142 0.78 3.65 -16.30
N HIS A 143 1.20 3.53 -15.05
CA HIS A 143 1.54 2.26 -14.40
C HIS A 143 0.33 1.35 -14.26
N VAL A 144 -0.84 1.87 -13.83
CA VAL A 144 -2.09 1.10 -13.76
C VAL A 144 -2.56 0.68 -15.15
N SER A 145 -2.55 1.61 -16.11
CA SER A 145 -2.93 1.32 -17.50
C SER A 145 -2.00 0.30 -18.13
N GLY A 146 -0.69 0.39 -17.84
CA GLY A 146 0.32 -0.58 -18.28
C GLY A 146 0.08 -1.97 -17.69
N PHE A 147 -0.22 -2.05 -16.41
CA PHE A 147 -0.56 -3.31 -15.74
C PHE A 147 -1.80 -3.96 -16.36
N ARG A 148 -2.91 -3.22 -16.51
CA ARG A 148 -4.15 -3.73 -17.11
C ARG A 148 -3.95 -4.28 -18.52
N ARG A 149 -3.20 -3.56 -19.37
CA ARG A 149 -2.86 -4.02 -20.72
C ARG A 149 -2.01 -5.29 -20.69
N SER A 150 -1.03 -5.36 -19.80
CA SER A 150 -0.15 -6.51 -19.67
C SER A 150 -0.91 -7.73 -19.17
N LEU A 151 -1.77 -7.58 -18.18
CA LEU A 151 -2.62 -8.65 -17.65
C LEU A 151 -3.51 -9.24 -18.76
N THR A 152 -4.25 -8.38 -19.47
CA THR A 152 -5.10 -8.80 -20.60
C THR A 152 -4.29 -9.53 -21.67
N ARG A 153 -3.13 -9.01 -22.06
CA ARG A 153 -2.28 -9.63 -23.08
C ARG A 153 -1.77 -11.00 -22.67
N VAL A 154 -1.33 -11.14 -21.42
CA VAL A 154 -0.80 -12.41 -20.92
C VAL A 154 -1.89 -13.47 -20.86
N PHE A 155 -3.06 -13.13 -20.34
CA PHE A 155 -4.18 -14.09 -20.28
C PHE A 155 -4.71 -14.47 -21.67
N LYS A 156 -4.85 -13.51 -22.59
CA LYS A 156 -5.25 -13.82 -23.97
C LYS A 156 -4.25 -14.74 -24.64
N HIS A 157 -2.96 -14.44 -24.57
CA HIS A 157 -1.92 -15.28 -25.14
C HIS A 157 -1.90 -16.68 -24.55
N TYR A 158 -2.07 -16.80 -23.22
CA TYR A 158 -2.16 -18.10 -22.56
C TYR A 158 -3.39 -18.88 -23.01
N GLY A 159 -4.55 -18.25 -23.05
CA GLY A 159 -5.81 -18.88 -23.45
C GLY A 159 -5.81 -19.33 -24.91
N GLU A 160 -5.20 -18.56 -25.81
CA GLU A 160 -4.99 -18.93 -27.21
C GLU A 160 -4.06 -20.15 -27.34
N ARG A 161 -2.92 -20.11 -26.67
CA ARG A 161 -1.92 -21.19 -26.67
C ARG A 161 -2.49 -22.52 -26.16
N GLU A 162 -3.31 -22.48 -25.13
CA GLU A 162 -3.94 -23.65 -24.51
C GLU A 162 -5.32 -24.02 -25.13
N HIS A 163 -5.72 -23.31 -26.21
CA HIS A 163 -7.01 -23.50 -26.89
C HIS A 163 -8.25 -23.43 -25.97
N LEU A 164 -8.17 -22.55 -24.93
CA LEU A 164 -9.24 -22.44 -23.94
C LEU A 164 -10.46 -21.73 -24.51
N PHE A 165 -10.27 -20.71 -25.34
CA PHE A 165 -11.36 -19.90 -25.90
C PHE A 165 -12.17 -20.65 -26.91
N GLU A 166 -11.54 -21.47 -27.76
CA GLU A 166 -12.23 -22.34 -28.75
C GLU A 166 -13.15 -23.34 -28.05
N LYS A 167 -12.70 -23.89 -26.91
CA LYS A 167 -13.51 -24.84 -26.11
C LYS A 167 -14.68 -24.14 -25.43
N ALA A 168 -14.48 -22.92 -24.93
CA ALA A 168 -15.51 -22.18 -24.22
C ALA A 168 -16.53 -21.52 -25.15
N LYS A 169 -16.21 -21.31 -26.44
CA LYS A 169 -17.03 -20.61 -27.45
C LYS A 169 -17.44 -19.20 -26.95
N VAL A 170 -16.59 -18.53 -26.24
CA VAL A 170 -16.81 -17.17 -25.72
C VAL A 170 -15.70 -16.25 -26.22
N GLU A 171 -16.09 -15.02 -26.56
CA GLU A 171 -15.14 -13.95 -26.78
C GLU A 171 -14.88 -13.29 -25.41
N ILE A 172 -13.61 -13.20 -25.04
CA ILE A 172 -13.19 -12.67 -23.75
C ILE A 172 -12.51 -11.32 -23.95
N GLU A 173 -13.03 -10.32 -23.27
CA GLU A 173 -12.49 -8.96 -23.27
C GLU A 173 -11.54 -8.70 -22.10
N GLY A 174 -10.92 -7.51 -22.10
CA GLY A 174 -9.97 -7.14 -21.05
C GLY A 174 -10.59 -7.03 -19.66
N ASP A 175 -11.86 -6.69 -19.60
CA ASP A 175 -12.60 -6.50 -18.34
C ASP A 175 -12.95 -7.84 -17.66
N ASP A 176 -13.04 -8.93 -18.44
CA ASP A 176 -13.30 -10.26 -17.91
C ASP A 176 -12.11 -10.85 -17.10
N PHE A 177 -10.94 -10.21 -17.19
CA PHE A 177 -9.74 -10.61 -16.45
C PHE A 177 -9.51 -9.81 -15.16
N ARG A 178 -10.46 -8.92 -14.80
CA ARG A 178 -10.27 -7.97 -13.69
C ARG A 178 -11.42 -8.00 -12.71
#